data_563e5298cad6b3fcfa33f290f150aead
#
_entry.id   563e5298cad6b3fcfa33f290f150aead
#
_cell.length_a   1.000
_cell.length_b   1.000
_cell.length_c   1.000
_cell.angle_alpha   90.00
_cell.angle_beta   90.00
_cell.angle_gamma   90.00
#
_symmetry.space_group_name_H-M   'P 1'
#
loop_
_entity.id
_entity.type
_entity.pdbx_description
1 polymer ?
#
loop_
_entity_poly.entity_id
_entity_poly.type
_entity_poly.pdbx_seq_one_letter_code
_entity_poly.pdbx_strand_id
1 'polypeptide(L)'
;MLKVLAACGSGMGSSQIIKMKIEKVFKKHNIPVAIHHCSVSEAKSLIRDYDVVISSLALIDNFKDAEKYNTIVIGLRNLLSEQEIEEKIVEKIVNRK
;
A
#
# COMPACT_ATOMS: atom_id res chain seq x y z
N MET A 1 -14.13 -0.16 -6.81
CA MET A 1 -12.86 0.57 -6.68
C MET A 1 -12.03 -0.02 -5.55
N LEU A 2 -10.79 -0.32 -5.83
CA LEU A 2 -9.89 -0.91 -4.84
C LEU A 2 -9.48 0.15 -3.81
N LYS A 3 -9.60 -0.18 -2.54
CA LYS A 3 -9.20 0.73 -1.47
C LYS A 3 -7.78 0.38 -1.02
N VAL A 4 -6.88 1.35 -1.13
CA VAL A 4 -5.47 1.16 -0.81
C VAL A 4 -5.08 2.09 0.33
N LEU A 5 -4.40 1.54 1.32
CA LEU A 5 -3.92 2.29 2.46
C LEU A 5 -2.39 2.37 2.37
N ALA A 6 -1.87 3.58 2.31
CA ALA A 6 -0.42 3.79 2.29
C ALA A 6 0.02 4.20 3.69
N ALA A 7 0.64 3.27 4.40
CA ALA A 7 1.09 3.49 5.77
C ALA A 7 2.57 3.83 5.78
N CYS A 8 2.87 5.07 6.09
CA CYS A 8 4.25 5.54 6.17
C CYS A 8 4.56 5.94 7.59
N GLY A 9 5.73 5.59 8.08
CA GLY A 9 6.08 5.85 9.47
C GLY A 9 5.91 7.32 9.83
N SER A 10 6.98 8.09 9.71
CA SER A 10 6.95 9.51 10.03
C SER A 10 7.19 10.37 8.82
N GLY A 11 6.96 9.83 7.64
CA GLY A 11 7.35 10.47 6.40
C GLY A 11 6.40 11.55 5.92
N MET A 12 6.23 12.59 6.69
CA MET A 12 5.26 13.63 6.36
C MET A 12 5.51 14.30 5.03
N GLY A 13 6.78 14.55 4.71
CA GLY A 13 7.11 15.19 3.45
C GLY A 13 7.03 14.29 2.25
N SER A 14 7.20 12.99 2.44
CA SER A 14 7.22 12.03 1.34
C SER A 14 5.93 11.24 1.16
N SER A 15 5.01 11.32 2.10
CA SER A 15 3.75 10.55 2.03
C SER A 15 2.97 10.86 0.76
N GLN A 16 2.88 12.11 0.39
CA GLN A 16 2.14 12.51 -0.79
C GLN A 16 2.81 12.01 -2.07
N ILE A 17 4.14 12.06 -2.11
CA ILE A 17 4.89 11.56 -3.25
C ILE A 17 4.67 10.05 -3.40
N ILE A 18 4.71 9.33 -2.29
CA ILE A 18 4.48 7.89 -2.28
C ILE A 18 3.08 7.57 -2.81
N LYS A 19 2.09 8.31 -2.34
CA LYS A 19 0.72 8.14 -2.80
C LYS A 19 0.62 8.34 -4.30
N MET A 20 1.25 9.39 -4.82
CA MET A 20 1.21 9.69 -6.24
C MET A 20 1.85 8.59 -7.07
N LYS A 21 2.96 8.04 -6.60
CA LYS A 21 3.63 6.95 -7.33
C LYS A 21 2.81 5.69 -7.35
N ILE A 22 2.19 5.36 -6.23
CA ILE A 22 1.31 4.19 -6.16
C ILE A 22 0.12 4.36 -7.09
N GLU A 23 -0.50 5.53 -7.04
CA GLU A 23 -1.64 5.83 -7.89
C GLU A 23 -1.28 5.72 -9.37
N LYS A 24 -0.10 6.23 -9.72
CA LYS A 24 0.38 6.17 -11.10
C LYS A 24 0.54 4.73 -11.58
N VAL A 25 1.06 3.86 -10.74
CA VAL A 25 1.24 2.46 -11.09
C VAL A 25 -0.11 1.78 -11.30
N PHE A 26 -1.06 2.00 -10.42
CA PHE A 26 -2.39 1.42 -10.58
C PHE A 26 -3.08 1.92 -11.85
N LYS A 27 -2.91 3.20 -12.14
CA LYS A 27 -3.47 3.79 -13.36
C LYS A 27 -2.88 3.15 -14.60
N LYS A 28 -1.58 2.88 -14.56
CA LYS A 28 -0.88 2.24 -15.67
C LYS A 28 -1.47 0.87 -15.99
N HIS A 29 -1.96 0.18 -14.98
CA HIS A 29 -2.56 -1.14 -15.13
C HIS A 29 -4.08 -1.08 -15.24
N ASN A 30 -4.64 0.11 -15.41
CA ASN A 30 -6.08 0.31 -15.54
C ASN A 30 -6.88 -0.18 -14.33
N ILE A 31 -6.31 -0.05 -13.15
CA ILE A 31 -6.97 -0.44 -11.91
C ILE A 31 -7.45 0.82 -11.19
N PRO A 32 -8.75 1.04 -11.07
CA PRO A 32 -9.25 2.20 -10.32
C PRO A 32 -9.03 1.98 -8.83
N VAL A 33 -8.42 2.96 -8.19
CA VAL A 33 -8.11 2.87 -6.76
C VAL A 33 -8.43 4.16 -6.03
N ALA A 34 -8.71 4.01 -4.74
CA ALA A 34 -8.81 5.14 -3.83
C ALA A 34 -7.70 4.95 -2.80
N ILE A 35 -6.73 5.84 -2.79
CA ILE A 35 -5.57 5.74 -1.92
C ILE A 35 -5.66 6.74 -0.78
N HIS A 36 -5.47 6.24 0.44
CA HIS A 36 -5.42 7.08 1.63
C HIS A 36 -4.07 6.86 2.30
N HIS A 37 -3.35 7.94 2.61
CA HIS A 37 -2.09 7.81 3.34
C HIS A 37 -2.29 8.22 4.80
N CYS A 38 -1.59 7.51 5.67
CA CYS A 38 -1.70 7.76 7.11
C CYS A 38 -0.48 7.19 7.82
N SER A 39 -0.43 7.37 9.12
CA SER A 39 0.62 6.78 9.94
C SER A 39 0.34 5.29 10.13
N VAL A 40 1.35 4.56 10.58
CA VAL A 40 1.20 3.14 10.87
C VAL A 40 0.13 2.91 11.94
N SER A 41 0.12 3.76 12.96
CA SER A 41 -0.88 3.62 14.04
C SER A 41 -2.31 3.74 13.53
N GLU A 42 -2.55 4.71 12.66
CA GLU A 42 -3.87 4.88 12.06
C GLU A 42 -4.21 3.72 11.14
N ALA A 43 -3.23 3.28 10.37
CA ALA A 43 -3.43 2.20 9.43
C ALA A 43 -3.86 0.91 10.13
N LYS A 44 -3.31 0.64 11.29
CA LYS A 44 -3.68 -0.56 12.05
C LYS A 44 -5.16 -0.57 12.42
N SER A 45 -5.72 0.59 12.65
CA SER A 45 -7.14 0.70 12.96
C SER A 45 -8.03 0.61 11.73
N LEU A 46 -7.51 1.01 10.57
CA LEU A 46 -8.29 1.10 9.33
C LEU A 46 -8.14 -0.11 8.42
N ILE A 47 -7.17 -0.94 8.70
CA ILE A 47 -6.74 -2.02 7.81
C ILE A 47 -7.89 -2.91 7.33
N ARG A 48 -8.84 -3.21 8.18
CA ARG A 48 -9.96 -4.08 7.84
C ARG A 48 -10.93 -3.45 6.83
N ASP A 49 -10.89 -2.14 6.71
CA ASP A 49 -11.77 -1.42 5.77
C ASP A 49 -11.12 -1.22 4.42
N TYR A 50 -9.89 -1.70 4.25
CA TYR A 50 -9.12 -1.51 3.03
C TYR A 50 -8.77 -2.84 2.40
N ASP A 51 -8.60 -2.83 1.09
CA ASP A 51 -8.26 -4.04 0.34
C ASP A 51 -6.75 -4.30 0.33
N VAL A 52 -5.97 -3.23 0.39
CA VAL A 52 -4.52 -3.32 0.30
C VAL A 52 -3.88 -2.33 1.27
N VAL A 53 -2.82 -2.75 1.94
CA VAL A 53 -2.00 -1.83 2.73
C VAL A 53 -0.57 -1.90 2.21
N ILE A 54 0.01 -0.74 1.94
CA ILE A 54 1.37 -0.62 1.43
C ILE A 54 2.21 0.13 2.45
N SER A 55 3.34 -0.46 2.83
CA SER A 55 4.22 0.13 3.82
C SER A 55 5.66 -0.29 3.54
N SER A 56 6.62 0.24 4.30
CA SER A 56 7.99 -0.21 4.15
C SER A 56 8.14 -1.61 4.76
N LEU A 57 9.12 -2.37 4.28
CA LEU A 57 9.38 -3.70 4.80
C LEU A 57 9.62 -3.70 6.31
N ALA A 58 10.22 -2.63 6.81
CA ALA A 58 10.50 -2.52 8.24
C ALA A 58 9.24 -2.40 9.08
N LEU A 59 8.15 -1.96 8.47
CA LEU A 59 6.91 -1.67 9.19
C LEU A 59 5.80 -2.68 8.94
N ILE A 60 5.95 -3.57 7.97
CA ILE A 60 4.85 -4.49 7.62
C ILE A 60 4.48 -5.45 8.74
N ASP A 61 5.39 -5.70 9.67
CA ASP A 61 5.11 -6.56 10.80
C ASP A 61 3.97 -6.01 11.68
N ASN A 62 3.71 -4.72 11.57
CA ASN A 62 2.60 -4.10 12.29
C ASN A 62 1.25 -4.48 11.71
N PHE A 63 1.24 -5.10 10.55
CA PHE A 63 0.01 -5.44 9.84
C PHE A 63 -0.23 -6.95 9.75
N LYS A 64 0.26 -7.70 10.70
CA LYS A 64 0.06 -9.15 10.70
C LYS A 64 -1.42 -9.52 10.75
N ASP A 65 -2.23 -8.67 11.37
CA ASP A 65 -3.66 -8.92 11.46
C ASP A 65 -4.39 -8.75 10.14
N ALA A 66 -3.71 -8.20 9.13
CA ALA A 66 -4.32 -8.00 7.82
C ALA A 66 -4.83 -9.32 7.22
N GLU A 67 -4.15 -10.41 7.50
CA GLU A 67 -4.55 -11.72 6.99
C GLU A 67 -5.94 -12.11 7.46
N LYS A 68 -6.31 -11.70 8.67
CA LYS A 68 -7.64 -11.99 9.22
C LYS A 68 -8.75 -11.29 8.46
N TYR A 69 -8.42 -10.19 7.81
CA TYR A 69 -9.40 -9.39 7.08
C TYR A 69 -9.26 -9.54 5.57
N ASN A 70 -8.43 -10.46 5.12
CA ASN A 70 -8.13 -10.66 3.70
C ASN A 70 -7.54 -9.42 3.04
N THR A 71 -6.87 -8.58 3.82
CA THR A 71 -6.22 -7.40 3.30
C THR A 71 -4.83 -7.77 2.81
N ILE A 72 -4.49 -7.34 1.59
CA ILE A 72 -3.18 -7.62 1.00
C ILE A 72 -2.15 -6.68 1.60
N VAL A 73 -1.05 -7.24 2.11
CA VAL A 73 0.04 -6.44 2.66
C VAL A 73 1.19 -6.41 1.66
N ILE A 74 1.61 -5.21 1.29
CA ILE A 74 2.74 -5.02 0.38
C ILE A 74 3.85 -4.29 1.12
N GLY A 75 5.01 -4.94 1.24
CA GLY A 75 6.18 -4.32 1.86
C GLY A 75 7.17 -3.89 0.79
N LEU A 76 7.65 -2.67 0.90
CA LEU A 76 8.58 -2.10 -0.06
C LEU A 76 9.89 -1.73 0.62
N ARG A 77 11.00 -2.05 -0.04
CA ARG A 77 12.32 -1.64 0.45
C ARG A 77 12.47 -0.14 0.28
N ASN A 78 12.03 0.36 -0.85
CA ASN A 78 12.09 1.78 -1.16
C ASN A 78 10.73 2.24 -1.62
N LEU A 79 10.05 2.99 -0.76
CA LEU A 79 8.71 3.48 -1.05
C LEU A 79 8.67 4.46 -2.22
N LEU A 80 9.81 5.00 -2.61
CA LEU A 80 9.89 5.95 -3.72
C LEU A 80 10.24 5.28 -5.05
N SER A 81 10.50 3.97 -5.05
CA SER A 81 10.83 3.25 -6.27
C SER A 81 9.57 2.80 -6.99
N GLU A 82 9.23 3.45 -8.09
CA GLU A 82 8.07 3.06 -8.90
C GLU A 82 8.21 1.63 -9.41
N GLN A 83 9.42 1.25 -9.77
CA GLN A 83 9.68 -0.09 -10.30
C GLN A 83 9.33 -1.15 -9.26
N GLU A 84 9.76 -0.96 -8.03
CA GLU A 84 9.47 -1.90 -6.96
C GLU A 84 7.98 -1.92 -6.65
N ILE A 85 7.35 -0.75 -6.62
CA ILE A 85 5.91 -0.63 -6.40
C ILE A 85 5.16 -1.42 -7.47
N GLU A 86 5.54 -1.23 -8.72
CA GLU A 86 4.91 -1.92 -9.83
C GLU A 86 5.08 -3.44 -9.74
N GLU A 87 6.29 -3.89 -9.45
CA GLU A 87 6.56 -5.32 -9.32
C GLU A 87 5.69 -5.95 -8.23
N LYS A 88 5.59 -5.30 -7.08
CA LYS A 88 4.79 -5.83 -5.98
C LYS A 88 3.31 -5.79 -6.28
N ILE A 89 2.84 -4.74 -6.92
CA ILE A 89 1.43 -4.65 -7.28
C ILE A 89 1.06 -5.72 -8.29
N VAL A 90 1.90 -5.93 -9.30
CA VAL A 90 1.65 -6.97 -10.28
C VAL A 90 1.64 -8.34 -9.60
N GLU A 91 2.63 -8.60 -8.76
CA GLU A 91 2.74 -9.88 -8.08
C GLU A 91 1.56 -10.15 -7.14
N LYS A 92 1.15 -9.16 -6.35
CA LYS A 92 0.16 -9.36 -5.30
C LYS A 92 -1.27 -9.10 -5.73
N ILE A 93 -1.47 -8.28 -6.72
CA ILE A 93 -2.82 -7.86 -7.13
C ILE A 93 -3.17 -8.34 -8.52
N VAL A 94 -2.37 -8.00 -9.52
CA VAL A 94 -2.66 -8.37 -10.90
C VAL A 94 -2.64 -9.88 -11.09
N ASN A 95 -1.65 -10.55 -10.53
CA ASN A 95 -1.49 -12.00 -10.66
C ASN A 95 -2.28 -12.79 -9.64
N ARG A 96 -3.03 -12.12 -8.79
CA ARG A 96 -3.78 -12.77 -7.73
C ARG A 96 -4.89 -13.66 -8.27
N LYS A 97 -5.38 -13.30 -9.44
CA LYS A 97 -6.41 -14.11 -10.09
C LYS A 97 -5.79 -15.36 -10.69
#